data_47175a1d704e98fd82311d019b517a44
#
_entry.id   47175a1d704e98fd82311d019b517a44
#
_cell.length_a   1.000
_cell.length_b   1.000
_cell.length_c   1.000
_cell.angle_alpha   90.00
_cell.angle_beta   90.00
_cell.angle_gamma   90.00
#
_symmetry.space_group_name_H-M   'P 1'
#
loop_
_entity.id
_entity.type
_entity.pdbx_description
1 polymer ?
#
loop_
_entity_poly.entity_id
_entity_poly.type
_entity_poly.pdbx_seq_one_letter_code
_entity_poly.pdbx_strand_id
1 'polypeptide(L)'
;MENPQIKVIVTGVTGMVGEGVMLEALRSPFVKEVLAISRKPSGHSHPKLKEYFLADFYQPEEIKEVVKDYDACLFCLGVSSVGMKEEEFRRKTYDLTLGFAAQMPKNISFSYI
;
A
#
# COMPACT_ATOMS: atom_id res chain seq x y z
N MET A 1 -2.77 25.24 -17.56
CA MET A 1 -1.66 24.49 -16.96
C MET A 1 -2.20 23.21 -16.33
N GLU A 2 -1.69 22.08 -16.74
CA GLU A 2 -2.12 20.81 -16.19
C GLU A 2 -1.55 20.59 -14.80
N ASN A 3 -2.39 20.09 -13.90
CA ASN A 3 -1.90 19.69 -12.56
C ASN A 3 -1.09 18.41 -12.68
N PRO A 4 0.05 18.32 -11.95
CA PRO A 4 0.79 17.07 -11.90
C PRO A 4 -0.12 15.95 -11.39
N GLN A 5 -0.09 14.81 -12.07
CA GLN A 5 -0.85 13.65 -11.65
C GLN A 5 0.12 12.53 -11.28
N ILE A 6 -0.13 11.88 -10.17
CA ILE A 6 0.72 10.85 -9.61
C ILE A 6 0.02 9.50 -9.55
N LYS A 7 0.84 8.45 -9.50
CA LYS A 7 0.39 7.08 -9.30
C LYS A 7 0.73 6.69 -7.86
N VAL A 8 -0.27 6.19 -7.14
CA VAL A 8 -0.18 5.93 -5.70
C VAL A 8 -0.44 4.46 -5.40
N ILE A 9 0.38 3.89 -4.51
CA ILE A 9 0.17 2.56 -3.97
C ILE A 9 -0.47 2.70 -2.59
N VAL A 10 -1.49 1.89 -2.30
CA VAL A 10 -2.11 1.83 -0.97
C VAL A 10 -2.15 0.37 -0.52
N THR A 11 -1.71 0.11 0.71
CA THR A 11 -1.82 -1.21 1.30
C THR A 11 -2.85 -1.20 2.43
N GLY A 12 -3.28 -2.38 2.87
CA GLY A 12 -4.21 -2.48 3.99
C GLY A 12 -5.62 -2.02 3.66
N VAL A 13 -6.02 -2.10 2.39
CA VAL A 13 -7.30 -1.56 1.90
C VAL A 13 -8.52 -2.32 2.43
N THR A 14 -8.32 -3.50 3.02
CA THR A 14 -9.41 -4.25 3.65
C THR A 14 -9.65 -3.81 5.10
N GLY A 15 -8.74 -3.01 5.66
CA GLY A 15 -8.91 -2.42 6.98
C GLY A 15 -9.54 -1.04 6.90
N MET A 16 -10.05 -0.54 8.03
CA MET A 16 -10.77 0.73 8.08
C MET A 16 -9.93 1.91 7.60
N VAL A 17 -8.69 2.02 8.08
CA VAL A 17 -7.80 3.13 7.73
C VAL A 17 -7.37 3.04 6.27
N GLY A 18 -6.92 1.86 5.84
CA GLY A 18 -6.46 1.67 4.47
C GLY A 18 -7.57 1.88 3.44
N GLU A 19 -8.78 1.41 3.73
CA GLU A 19 -9.92 1.66 2.87
C GLU A 19 -10.22 3.15 2.74
N GLY A 20 -10.21 3.88 3.86
CA GLY A 20 -10.43 5.33 3.85
C GLY A 20 -9.38 6.07 3.04
N VAL A 21 -8.11 5.69 3.19
CA VAL A 21 -7.01 6.29 2.43
C VAL A 21 -7.18 6.00 0.94
N MET A 22 -7.53 4.77 0.59
CA MET A 22 -7.76 4.39 -0.80
C MET A 22 -8.88 5.21 -1.44
N LEU A 23 -10.01 5.36 -0.74
CA LEU A 23 -11.16 6.12 -1.25
C LEU A 23 -10.82 7.59 -1.43
N GLU A 24 -10.09 8.19 -0.51
CA GLU A 24 -9.64 9.57 -0.64
C GLU A 24 -8.70 9.75 -1.83
N ALA A 25 -7.77 8.82 -2.03
CA ALA A 25 -6.86 8.86 -3.17
C ALA A 25 -7.62 8.77 -4.49
N LEU A 26 -8.63 7.91 -4.57
CA LEU A 26 -9.46 7.77 -5.77
C LEU A 26 -10.22 9.05 -6.13
N ARG A 27 -10.57 9.85 -5.13
CA ARG A 27 -11.28 11.13 -5.32
C ARG A 27 -10.36 12.28 -5.70
N SER A 28 -9.07 12.15 -5.45
CA SER A 28 -8.13 13.25 -5.63
C SER A 28 -7.89 13.53 -7.13
N PRO A 29 -8.02 14.80 -7.58
CA PRO A 29 -7.70 15.15 -8.96
C PRO A 29 -6.21 15.07 -9.26
N PHE A 30 -5.36 14.99 -8.23
CA PHE A 30 -3.90 14.87 -8.39
C PHE A 30 -3.44 13.43 -8.55
N VAL A 31 -4.32 12.46 -8.33
CA VAL A 31 -4.01 11.04 -8.44
C VAL A 31 -4.64 10.50 -9.73
N LYS A 32 -3.80 9.95 -10.61
CA LYS A 32 -4.32 9.36 -11.86
C LYS A 32 -4.54 7.85 -11.76
N GLU A 33 -3.89 7.19 -10.81
CA GLU A 33 -4.01 5.74 -10.64
C GLU A 33 -3.72 5.36 -9.20
N VAL A 34 -4.52 4.44 -8.66
CA VAL A 34 -4.31 3.86 -7.34
C VAL A 34 -4.11 2.35 -7.51
N LEU A 35 -2.99 1.84 -7.00
CA LEU A 35 -2.73 0.41 -6.93
C LEU A 35 -2.94 -0.06 -5.50
N ALA A 36 -3.97 -0.87 -5.29
CA ALA A 36 -4.23 -1.49 -4.00
C ALA A 36 -3.49 -2.83 -3.96
N ILE A 37 -2.52 -2.95 -3.06
CA ILE A 37 -1.80 -4.21 -2.84
C ILE A 37 -2.35 -4.82 -1.55
N SER A 38 -2.97 -6.00 -1.68
CA SER A 38 -3.63 -6.66 -0.57
C SER A 38 -3.66 -8.17 -0.79
N ARG A 39 -4.03 -8.90 0.25
CA ARG A 39 -4.20 -10.36 0.14
C ARG A 39 -5.56 -10.75 -0.44
N LYS A 40 -6.54 -9.85 -0.31
CA LYS A 40 -7.93 -10.10 -0.72
C LYS A 40 -8.45 -8.92 -1.52
N PRO A 41 -9.48 -9.11 -2.35
CA PRO A 41 -10.11 -8.01 -3.07
C PRO A 41 -10.64 -6.93 -2.11
N SER A 42 -10.53 -5.66 -2.53
CA SER A 42 -11.02 -4.53 -1.74
C SER A 42 -12.53 -4.44 -1.68
N GLY A 43 -13.22 -5.06 -2.63
CA GLY A 43 -14.67 -4.94 -2.77
C GLY A 43 -15.10 -3.68 -3.50
N HIS A 44 -14.16 -2.88 -3.98
CA HIS A 44 -14.44 -1.64 -4.69
C HIS A 44 -14.06 -1.74 -6.17
N SER A 45 -14.72 -0.93 -6.99
CA SER A 45 -14.42 -0.82 -8.42
C SER A 45 -14.40 0.66 -8.79
N HIS A 46 -13.37 1.07 -9.54
CA HIS A 46 -13.20 2.45 -9.97
C HIS A 46 -12.27 2.50 -11.18
N PRO A 47 -12.49 3.42 -12.13
CA PRO A 47 -11.63 3.52 -13.32
C PRO A 47 -10.15 3.73 -13.01
N LYS A 48 -9.82 4.38 -11.89
CA LYS A 48 -8.45 4.62 -11.45
C LYS A 48 -7.87 3.48 -10.61
N LEU A 49 -8.69 2.54 -10.15
CA LEU A 49 -8.27 1.52 -9.19
C LEU A 49 -7.77 0.28 -9.92
N LYS A 50 -6.54 -0.11 -9.57
CA LYS A 50 -5.97 -1.40 -9.93
C LYS A 50 -5.69 -2.16 -8.64
N GLU A 51 -5.77 -3.48 -8.70
CA GLU A 51 -5.51 -4.32 -7.52
C GLU A 51 -4.45 -5.35 -7.86
N TYR A 52 -3.54 -5.56 -6.92
CA TYR A 52 -2.53 -6.61 -7.00
C TYR A 52 -2.64 -7.45 -5.73
N PHE A 53 -2.76 -8.76 -5.90
CA PHE A 53 -2.91 -9.67 -4.77
C PHE A 53 -1.55 -10.26 -4.40
N LEU A 54 -1.08 -9.88 -3.20
CA LEU A 54 0.17 -10.35 -2.64
C LEU A 54 -0.16 -11.30 -1.49
N ALA A 55 0.16 -12.57 -1.67
CA ALA A 55 -0.21 -13.62 -0.71
C ALA A 55 0.50 -13.46 0.63
N ASP A 56 1.78 -13.06 0.62
CA ASP A 56 2.58 -12.93 1.83
C ASP A 56 3.37 -11.63 1.81
N PHE A 57 2.99 -10.70 2.69
CA PHE A 57 3.67 -9.41 2.81
C PHE A 57 5.08 -9.51 3.40
N TYR A 58 5.44 -10.65 3.99
CA TYR A 58 6.81 -10.91 4.43
C TYR A 58 7.72 -11.36 3.29
N GLN A 59 7.16 -11.67 2.13
CA GLN A 59 7.90 -12.04 0.93
C GLN A 59 7.42 -11.19 -0.25
N PRO A 60 7.72 -9.87 -0.22
CA PRO A 60 7.15 -8.94 -1.19
C PRO A 60 7.96 -8.77 -2.48
N GLU A 61 8.98 -9.58 -2.69
CA GLU A 61 9.92 -9.39 -3.80
C GLU A 61 9.25 -9.34 -5.16
N GLU A 62 8.13 -10.04 -5.33
CA GLU A 62 7.42 -10.09 -6.62
C GLU A 62 6.83 -8.74 -7.05
N ILE A 63 6.64 -7.80 -6.10
CA ILE A 63 6.03 -6.50 -6.45
C ILE A 63 7.03 -5.51 -7.03
N LYS A 64 8.32 -5.77 -6.95
CA LYS A 64 9.37 -4.84 -7.37
C LYS A 64 9.13 -4.29 -8.78
N GLU A 65 8.80 -5.16 -9.72
CA GLU A 65 8.51 -4.75 -11.09
C GLU A 65 7.15 -4.04 -11.23
N VAL A 66 6.19 -4.43 -10.39
CA VAL A 66 4.84 -3.86 -10.43
C VAL A 66 4.84 -2.40 -10.00
N VAL A 67 5.67 -2.05 -9.02
CA VAL A 67 5.64 -0.73 -8.37
C VAL A 67 6.66 0.28 -8.92
N LYS A 68 7.48 -0.11 -9.87
CA LYS A 68 8.62 0.70 -10.33
C LYS A 68 8.22 2.06 -10.90
N ASP A 69 7.02 2.21 -11.43
CA ASP A 69 6.55 3.44 -12.05
C ASP A 69 5.64 4.27 -11.13
N TYR A 70 5.57 3.92 -9.85
CA TYR A 70 4.71 4.61 -8.91
C TYR A 70 5.46 5.72 -8.18
N ASP A 71 4.71 6.76 -7.79
CA ASP A 71 5.28 7.99 -7.23
C ASP A 71 5.18 8.06 -5.71
N ALA A 72 4.19 7.38 -5.14
CA ALA A 72 3.96 7.39 -3.69
C ALA A 72 3.42 6.05 -3.22
N CYS A 73 3.77 5.69 -1.99
CA CYS A 73 3.23 4.51 -1.32
C CYS A 73 2.68 4.93 0.04
N LEU A 74 1.40 4.68 0.26
CA LEU A 74 0.71 4.92 1.53
C LEU A 74 0.55 3.56 2.22
N PHE A 75 1.46 3.27 3.13
CA PHE A 75 1.53 1.97 3.78
C PHE A 75 0.67 1.95 5.03
N CYS A 76 -0.49 1.29 4.93
CA CYS A 76 -1.42 1.12 6.04
C CYS A 76 -1.29 -0.33 6.52
N LEU A 77 -0.76 -0.51 7.72
CA LEU A 77 -0.47 -1.85 8.22
C LEU A 77 -1.74 -2.56 8.69
N GLY A 78 -1.99 -3.73 8.13
CA GLY A 78 -3.14 -4.56 8.49
C GLY A 78 -2.79 -5.80 9.31
N VAL A 79 -1.71 -5.75 10.10
CA VAL A 79 -1.30 -6.88 10.92
C VAL A 79 -2.07 -6.89 12.24
N SER A 80 -2.67 -8.07 12.57
CA SER A 80 -3.36 -8.25 13.84
C SER A 80 -2.36 -8.43 14.99
N SER A 81 -2.60 -7.72 16.10
CA SER A 81 -1.82 -7.87 17.32
C SER A 81 -2.42 -8.90 18.30
N VAL A 82 -3.54 -9.49 17.94
CA VAL A 82 -4.23 -10.45 18.81
C VAL A 82 -3.34 -11.66 19.07
N GLY A 83 -3.12 -11.96 20.33
CA GLY A 83 -2.28 -13.10 20.73
C GLY A 83 -0.78 -12.84 20.70
N MET A 84 -0.34 -11.64 20.32
CA MET A 84 1.07 -11.28 20.31
C MET A 84 1.44 -10.41 21.51
N LYS A 85 2.66 -10.59 22.00
CA LYS A 85 3.25 -9.65 22.94
C LYS A 85 3.60 -8.37 22.20
N GLU A 86 3.58 -7.24 22.89
CA GLU A 86 3.87 -5.94 22.28
C GLU A 86 5.22 -5.92 21.56
N GLU A 87 6.26 -6.47 22.18
CA GLU A 87 7.59 -6.53 21.59
C GLU A 87 7.62 -7.37 20.32
N GLU A 88 6.95 -8.52 20.32
CA GLU A 88 6.85 -9.39 19.16
C GLU A 88 6.09 -8.69 18.02
N PHE A 89 5.01 -8.01 18.34
CA PHE A 89 4.23 -7.24 17.36
C PHE A 89 5.08 -6.15 16.72
N ARG A 90 5.83 -5.39 17.52
CA ARG A 90 6.70 -4.33 17.03
C ARG A 90 7.78 -4.87 16.09
N ARG A 91 8.39 -5.99 16.44
CA ARG A 91 9.43 -6.61 15.64
C ARG A 91 8.90 -7.06 14.28
N LYS A 92 7.77 -7.76 14.27
CA LYS A 92 7.14 -8.23 13.04
C LYS A 92 6.69 -7.07 12.15
N THR A 93 6.13 -6.03 12.75
CA THR A 93 5.71 -4.82 12.05
C THR A 93 6.91 -4.13 11.39
N TYR A 94 8.01 -4.01 12.13
CA TYR A 94 9.24 -3.39 11.64
C TYR A 94 9.81 -4.15 10.45
N ASP A 95 9.95 -5.47 10.59
CA ASP A 95 10.51 -6.32 9.53
C ASP A 95 9.64 -6.30 8.28
N LEU A 96 8.33 -6.37 8.44
CA LEU A 96 7.39 -6.34 7.34
C LEU A 96 7.46 -5.01 6.58
N THR A 97 7.49 -3.91 7.32
CA THR A 97 7.55 -2.56 6.73
C THR A 97 8.86 -2.36 5.97
N LEU A 98 9.99 -2.75 6.56
CA LEU A 98 11.30 -2.61 5.91
C LEU A 98 11.39 -3.48 4.66
N GLY A 99 10.92 -4.72 4.72
CA GLY A 99 10.94 -5.62 3.58
C GLY A 99 10.09 -5.11 2.42
N PHE A 100 8.92 -4.56 2.74
CA PHE A 100 8.05 -3.97 1.74
C PHE A 100 8.67 -2.70 1.13
N ALA A 101 9.19 -1.82 1.98
CA ALA A 101 9.82 -0.57 1.52
C ALA A 101 11.03 -0.84 0.64
N ALA A 102 11.76 -1.94 0.88
CA ALA A 102 12.93 -2.31 0.08
C ALA A 102 12.57 -2.62 -1.39
N GLN A 103 11.30 -2.92 -1.68
CA GLN A 103 10.86 -3.21 -3.05
C GLN A 103 10.49 -1.94 -3.82
N MET A 104 10.41 -0.81 -3.15
CA MET A 104 9.97 0.45 -3.75
C MET A 104 11.06 1.09 -4.61
N PRO A 105 10.69 1.86 -5.66
CA PRO A 105 11.66 2.62 -6.42
C PRO A 105 12.34 3.70 -5.55
N LYS A 106 13.57 4.09 -5.95
CA LYS A 106 14.41 4.98 -5.14
C LYS A 106 13.79 6.33 -4.81
N ASN A 107 13.01 6.87 -5.73
CA ASN A 107 12.47 8.24 -5.60
C ASN A 107 11.01 8.26 -5.14
N ILE A 108 10.51 7.14 -4.64
CA ILE A 108 9.12 7.09 -4.18
C ILE A 108 8.97 7.81 -2.84
N SER A 109 7.83 8.46 -2.66
CA SER A 109 7.42 8.99 -1.36
C SER A 109 6.75 7.87 -0.58
N PHE A 110 7.35 7.44 0.52
CA PHE A 110 6.84 6.33 1.34
C PHE A 110 6.33 6.87 2.67
N SER A 111 5.04 6.69 2.92
CA SER A 111 4.41 7.12 4.17
C SER A 111 3.83 5.93 4.92
N TYR A 112 4.25 5.78 6.16
CA TYR A 112 3.71 4.80 7.08
C TYR A 112 2.56 5.41 7.88
N ILE A 113 1.41 4.76 7.83
CA ILE A 113 0.20 5.29 8.49
C ILE A 113 -0.25 4.37 9.63
#